data_4f0b1a0fa1b398b5da0bafd5b3b3fa1c
#
_entry.id   4f0b1a0fa1b398b5da0bafd5b3b3fa1c
#
_cell.length_a   1.000
_cell.length_b   1.000
_cell.length_c   1.000
_cell.angle_alpha   90.00
_cell.angle_beta   90.00
_cell.angle_gamma   90.00
#
_symmetry.space_group_name_H-M   'P 1'
#
loop_
_entity.id
_entity.type
_entity.pdbx_description
1 polymer ?
#
loop_
_entity_poly.entity_id
_entity_poly.type
_entity_poly.pdbx_seq_one_letter_code
_entity_poly.pdbx_strand_id
1 'polypeptide(L)' 'APVHTLIVPKQHFTSLNDGVPADLLGQLMARVPEIAKIKGIDESGYRVVVNTGADAGQTVFHFHIHILGGKNLGEHVL' A
#
# COMPACT_ATOMS: atom_id res chain seq x y z
N ALA A 1 -10.93 -1.59 -6.83
CA ALA A 1 -11.54 -0.58 -5.94
C ALA A 1 -11.63 0.76 -6.66
N PRO A 2 -12.69 1.57 -6.42
CA PRO A 2 -12.81 2.89 -7.04
C PRO A 2 -11.67 3.83 -6.70
N VAL A 3 -11.11 3.72 -5.49
CA VAL A 3 -9.89 4.43 -5.10
C VAL A 3 -8.77 3.41 -4.97
N HIS A 4 -7.73 3.59 -5.76
CA HIS A 4 -6.54 2.73 -5.73
C HIS A 4 -5.32 3.61 -5.90
N THR A 5 -4.61 3.85 -4.82
CA THR A 5 -3.44 4.72 -4.78
C THR A 5 -2.21 3.91 -4.40
N LEU A 6 -1.08 4.23 -5.00
CA LEU A 6 0.20 3.60 -4.69
C LEU A 6 1.12 4.57 -3.98
N ILE A 7 1.81 4.09 -2.95
CA ILE A 7 2.94 4.80 -2.34
C ILE A 7 4.21 4.06 -2.76
N VAL A 8 5.13 4.77 -3.39
CA VAL A 8 6.35 4.18 -3.95
C VAL A 8 7.54 4.99 -3.44
N PRO A 9 8.54 4.35 -2.80
CA PRO A 9 9.77 5.06 -2.45
C PRO A 9 10.56 5.44 -3.70
N LYS A 10 11.30 6.52 -3.65
CA LYS A 10 12.18 6.93 -4.76
C LYS A 10 13.34 5.96 -4.93
N GLN A 11 13.87 5.46 -3.82
CA GLN A 11 14.92 4.45 -3.84
C GLN A 11 14.32 3.11 -4.26
N HIS A 12 15.03 2.36 -5.11
CA HIS A 12 14.58 1.08 -5.59
C HIS A 12 14.79 -0.04 -4.55
N PHE A 13 13.71 -0.76 -4.25
CA PHE A 13 13.73 -2.04 -3.53
C PHE A 13 12.86 -2.99 -4.32
N THR A 14 13.29 -4.23 -4.50
CA THR A 14 12.52 -5.21 -5.30
C THR A 14 11.21 -5.60 -4.61
N SER A 15 11.22 -5.67 -3.28
CA SER A 15 10.06 -6.01 -2.46
C SER A 15 10.32 -5.62 -1.00
N LEU A 16 9.35 -5.91 -0.14
CA LEU A 16 9.49 -5.73 1.31
C LEU A 16 10.68 -6.56 1.86
N ASN A 17 11.04 -7.65 1.21
CA ASN A 17 12.15 -8.51 1.65
C ASN A 17 13.53 -7.95 1.27
N ASP A 18 13.60 -6.86 0.55
CA ASP A 18 14.85 -6.32 0.03
C ASP A 18 15.53 -5.31 0.96
N GLY A 19 15.45 -5.56 2.27
CA GLY A 19 16.16 -4.75 3.25
C GLY A 19 15.70 -3.30 3.34
N VAL A 20 14.41 -3.04 3.19
CA VAL A 20 13.85 -1.67 3.31
C VAL A 20 14.09 -1.17 4.73
N PRO A 21 14.78 -0.01 4.92
CA PRO A 21 15.06 0.49 6.26
C PRO A 21 13.78 0.75 7.06
N ALA A 22 13.81 0.46 8.36
CA ALA A 22 12.64 0.61 9.23
C ALA A 22 12.14 2.07 9.30
N ASP A 23 13.05 3.05 9.31
CA ASP A 23 12.68 4.45 9.31
C ASP A 23 11.97 4.86 8.01
N LEU A 24 12.41 4.33 6.87
CA LEU A 24 11.75 4.56 5.60
C LEU A 24 10.35 3.94 5.58
N LEU A 25 10.21 2.70 6.08
CA LEU A 25 8.90 2.04 6.20
C LEU A 25 7.95 2.88 7.05
N GLY A 26 8.43 3.39 8.18
CA GLY A 26 7.64 4.27 9.05
C GLY A 26 7.20 5.54 8.34
N GLN A 27 8.09 6.17 7.59
CA GLN A 27 7.78 7.38 6.82
C GLN A 27 6.72 7.10 5.74
N LEU A 28 6.84 5.99 5.03
CA LEU A 28 5.87 5.60 4.00
C LEU A 28 4.50 5.32 4.61
N MET A 29 4.44 4.53 5.68
CA MET A 29 3.18 4.21 6.36
C MET A 29 2.53 5.45 7.00
N ALA A 30 3.33 6.39 7.48
CA ALA A 30 2.81 7.63 8.06
C ALA A 30 2.09 8.50 7.02
N ARG A 31 2.37 8.30 5.72
CA ARG A 31 1.68 8.99 4.63
C ARG A 31 0.27 8.46 4.37
N VAL A 32 -0.02 7.22 4.79
CA VAL A 32 -1.29 6.56 4.46
C VAL A 32 -2.51 7.34 4.94
N PRO A 33 -2.61 7.77 6.23
CA PRO A 33 -3.78 8.51 6.68
C PRO A 33 -4.02 9.82 5.94
N GLU A 34 -2.97 10.58 5.65
CA GLU A 34 -3.11 11.86 4.94
C GLU A 34 -3.55 11.66 3.48
N ILE A 35 -3.05 10.62 2.82
CA ILE A 35 -3.47 10.28 1.45
C ILE A 35 -4.93 9.83 1.45
N ALA A 36 -5.33 9.00 2.41
CA ALA A 36 -6.70 8.55 2.56
C ALA A 36 -7.65 9.75 2.72
N LYS A 37 -7.25 10.75 3.48
CA LYS A 37 -8.03 11.97 3.67
C LYS A 37 -8.15 12.77 2.37
N ILE A 38 -7.06 12.94 1.65
CA ILE A 38 -7.06 13.63 0.35
C ILE A 38 -7.98 12.92 -0.63
N LYS A 39 -8.01 11.59 -0.61
CA LYS A 39 -8.86 10.77 -1.50
C LYS A 39 -10.29 10.61 -0.99
N GLY A 40 -10.61 11.14 0.18
CA GLY A 40 -11.97 11.10 0.73
C GLY A 40 -12.41 9.73 1.22
N ILE A 41 -11.49 8.88 1.63
CA ILE A 41 -11.78 7.51 2.11
C ILE A 41 -11.38 7.28 3.57
N ASP A 42 -10.95 8.31 4.27
CA ASP A 42 -10.48 8.19 5.65
C ASP A 42 -11.61 7.82 6.62
N GLU A 43 -12.80 8.38 6.45
CA GLU A 43 -13.94 8.12 7.34
C GLU A 43 -14.61 6.77 7.06
N SER A 44 -14.83 6.45 5.78
CA SER A 44 -15.49 5.19 5.39
C SER A 44 -14.56 3.98 5.56
N GLY A 45 -13.27 4.22 5.51
CA GLY A 45 -12.28 3.17 5.69
C GLY A 45 -11.56 2.77 4.40
N TYR A 46 -10.42 2.15 4.59
CA TYR A 46 -9.58 1.74 3.47
C TYR A 46 -8.73 0.53 3.87
N ARG A 47 -8.16 -0.12 2.87
CA ARG A 47 -7.28 -1.27 3.07
C ARG A 47 -5.91 -0.94 2.53
N VAL A 48 -4.89 -1.32 3.31
CA VAL A 48 -3.49 -1.19 2.91
C VAL A 48 -2.97 -2.58 2.58
N VAL A 49 -2.36 -2.73 1.42
CA VAL A 49 -1.85 -4.03 0.94
C VAL A 49 -0.42 -3.86 0.44
N VAL A 50 0.44 -4.79 0.86
CA VAL A 50 1.79 -4.94 0.33
C VAL A 50 1.93 -6.37 -0.18
N ASN A 51 2.14 -6.54 -1.47
CA ASN A 51 2.35 -7.86 -2.08
C ASN A 51 3.83 -8.14 -2.17
N THR A 52 4.27 -9.30 -1.69
CA THR A 52 5.67 -9.71 -1.70
C THR A 52 5.78 -11.11 -2.26
N GLY A 53 6.48 -11.24 -3.38
CA GLY A 53 6.78 -12.53 -3.99
C GLY A 53 5.65 -13.11 -4.83
N ALA A 54 5.94 -14.26 -5.42
CA ALA A 54 5.06 -14.89 -6.41
C ALA A 54 3.72 -15.32 -5.84
N ASP A 55 3.70 -15.88 -4.63
CA ASP A 55 2.47 -16.39 -4.01
C ASP A 55 1.50 -15.26 -3.65
N ALA A 56 2.00 -14.04 -3.47
CA ALA A 56 1.17 -12.86 -3.24
C ALA A 56 0.74 -12.18 -4.54
N GLY A 57 1.19 -12.68 -5.69
CA GLY A 57 0.88 -12.09 -6.98
C GLY A 57 1.69 -10.84 -7.30
N GLN A 58 2.85 -10.67 -6.70
CA GLN A 58 3.71 -9.54 -7.06
C GLN A 58 4.21 -9.71 -8.49
N THR A 59 3.89 -8.75 -9.36
CA THR A 59 4.31 -8.75 -10.76
C THR A 59 5.24 -7.59 -11.09
N VAL A 60 5.20 -6.53 -10.30
CA VAL A 60 6.10 -5.38 -10.43
C VAL A 60 7.12 -5.44 -9.29
N PHE A 61 8.40 -5.60 -9.65
CA PHE A 61 9.49 -5.79 -8.68
C PHE A 61 10.11 -4.45 -8.28
N HIS A 62 9.24 -3.56 -7.81
CA HIS A 62 9.58 -2.33 -7.14
C HIS A 62 8.60 -2.19 -5.97
N PHE A 63 9.14 -2.17 -4.76
CA PHE A 63 8.33 -2.13 -3.54
C PHE A 63 7.33 -0.99 -3.58
N HIS A 64 6.06 -1.31 -3.35
CA HIS A 64 4.99 -0.32 -3.30
C HIS A 64 3.88 -0.75 -2.34
N ILE A 65 3.17 0.24 -1.82
CA ILE A 65 2.07 0.06 -0.89
C ILE A 65 0.79 0.47 -1.61
N HIS A 66 -0.21 -0.40 -1.61
CA HIS A 66 -1.54 -0.10 -2.16
C HIS A 66 -2.44 0.46 -1.07
N ILE A 67 -3.19 1.49 -1.40
CA ILE A 67 -4.30 1.99 -0.59
C ILE A 67 -5.58 1.83 -1.39
N LEU A 68 -6.51 1.02 -0.89
CA LEU A 68 -7.73 0.65 -1.58
C LEU A 68 -8.95 1.11 -0.78
N GLY A 69 -9.91 1.74 -1.44
CA GLY A 69 -11.13 2.19 -0.79
C GLY A 69 -12.19 2.63 -1.78
N GLY A 70 -13.19 3.35 -1.27
CA GLY A 70 -14.27 3.90 -2.07
C GLY A 70 -15.47 2.98 -2.21
N LYS A 71 -15.39 1.78 -1.68
CA LYS A 71 -16.53 0.85 -1.53
C LYS A 71 -16.20 -0.19 -0.48
N ASN A 72 -17.20 -0.92 -0.01
CA ASN A 72 -16.98 -2.04 0.89
C ASN A 72 -16.20 -3.15 0.17
N LEU A 73 -14.99 -3.43 0.66
CA LEU A 73 -14.09 -4.43 0.08
C LEU A 73 -14.32 -5.83 0.69
N GLY A 74 -15.17 -5.93 1.72
CA GLY A 74 -15.41 -7.17 2.43
C GLY A 74 -14.28 -7.51 3.40
N GLU A 75 -14.43 -8.65 4.08
CA GLU A 75 -13.45 -9.11 5.07
C GLU A 75 -12.36 -10.00 4.46
N HIS A 76 -12.63 -10.59 3.30
CA HIS A 76 -11.71 -11.52 2.66
C HIS A 76 -10.73 -10.78 1.76
N VAL A 77 -9.47 -11.20 1.82
CA VAL A 77 -8.40 -10.71 0.94
C VAL A 77 -7.95 -11.76 -0.07
N LEU A 78 -8.58 -12.91 -0.05
CA LEU A 78 -8.30 -14.02 -0.96
C LEU A 78 -9.15 -13.94 -2.22
#